data_bcd1ece574080799c0ce49c3ecc27bae
#
_entry.id   bcd1ece574080799c0ce49c3ecc27bae
#
_cell.length_a   1.000
_cell.length_b   1.000
_cell.length_c   1.000
_cell.angle_alpha   90.00
_cell.angle_beta   90.00
_cell.angle_gamma   90.00
#
_symmetry.space_group_name_H-M   'P 1'
#
loop_
_entity.id
_entity.type
_entity.pdbx_description
1 polymer ?
#
loop_
_entity_poly.entity_id
_entity_poly.type
_entity_poly.pdbx_seq_one_letter_code
_entity_poly.pdbx_strand_id
1 'polypeptide(L)'
;MAIVALTLELQIVHAHSLKDRRQVVRSLKEKLRHGFNISIAELDEAVTWQSATIGITAISRSRDYLTGLMRQVESAAVRIANDLGAEVADSWFTFLEEDGGE
;
A
#
# COMPACT_ATOMS: atom_id res chain seq x y z
N MET A 1 19.92 8.68 5.67
CA MET A 1 18.45 8.59 5.65
C MET A 1 18.02 7.75 4.48
N ALA A 2 17.12 6.83 4.71
CA ALA A 2 16.54 6.03 3.65
C ALA A 2 15.04 6.27 3.60
N ILE A 3 14.49 6.29 2.39
CA ILE A 3 13.05 6.46 2.15
C ILE A 3 12.64 5.37 1.18
N VAL A 4 11.55 4.68 1.46
CA VAL A 4 11.04 3.60 0.63
C VAL A 4 9.62 3.92 0.19
N ALA A 5 9.27 3.54 -1.03
CA ALA A 5 7.92 3.67 -1.55
C ALA A 5 7.45 2.30 -2.03
N LEU A 6 6.33 1.85 -1.52
CA LEU A 6 5.69 0.59 -1.89
C LEU A 6 4.40 0.91 -2.63
N THR A 7 4.19 0.23 -3.75
CA THR A 7 2.96 0.35 -4.52
C THR A 7 2.20 -0.97 -4.47
N LEU A 8 0.90 -0.90 -4.21
CA LEU A 8 0.01 -2.05 -4.23
C LEU A 8 -1.05 -1.82 -5.30
N GLU A 9 -1.22 -2.80 -6.18
CA GLU A 9 -2.31 -2.81 -7.14
C GLU A 9 -3.38 -3.77 -6.63
N LEU A 10 -4.58 -3.26 -6.36
CA LEU A 10 -5.69 -4.06 -5.84
C LEU A 10 -6.69 -4.41 -6.92
N GLN A 11 -7.24 -5.62 -6.84
CA GLN A 11 -8.42 -6.03 -7.61
C GLN A 11 -9.57 -6.19 -6.63
N ILE A 12 -10.69 -5.53 -6.92
CA ILE A 12 -11.88 -5.55 -6.06
C ILE A 12 -13.03 -6.08 -6.91
N VAL A 13 -12.95 -7.35 -7.30
CA VAL A 13 -13.83 -7.94 -8.30
C VAL A 13 -15.31 -7.87 -7.96
N HIS A 14 -15.64 -7.87 -6.67
CA HIS A 14 -17.04 -7.87 -6.23
C HIS A 14 -17.60 -6.47 -5.99
N ALA A 15 -16.83 -5.42 -6.27
CA ALA A 15 -17.33 -4.07 -6.14
C ALA A 15 -18.30 -3.77 -7.29
N HIS A 16 -19.48 -3.28 -6.95
CA HIS A 16 -20.52 -2.91 -7.90
C HIS A 16 -20.80 -1.42 -7.90
N SER A 17 -20.03 -0.65 -7.13
CA SER A 17 -20.22 0.78 -7.01
C SER A 17 -18.96 1.42 -6.46
N LEU A 18 -18.87 2.73 -6.57
CA LEU A 18 -17.79 3.47 -5.93
C LEU A 18 -17.85 3.36 -4.42
N LYS A 19 -19.05 3.18 -3.85
CA LYS A 19 -19.21 3.01 -2.42
C LYS A 19 -18.56 1.71 -1.95
N ASP A 20 -18.79 0.61 -2.68
CA ASP A 20 -18.18 -0.68 -2.35
C ASP A 20 -16.66 -0.57 -2.38
N ARG A 21 -16.13 0.03 -3.42
CA ARG A 21 -14.69 0.26 -3.57
C ARG A 21 -14.14 1.07 -2.40
N ARG A 22 -14.83 2.15 -2.06
CA ARG A 22 -14.38 3.06 -1.00
C ARG A 22 -14.28 2.34 0.34
N GLN A 23 -15.24 1.46 0.64
CA GLN A 23 -15.24 0.72 1.90
C GLN A 23 -14.01 -0.20 1.99
N VAL A 24 -13.69 -0.90 0.91
CA VAL A 24 -12.52 -1.78 0.88
C VAL A 24 -11.23 -0.98 1.03
N VAL A 25 -11.07 0.07 0.23
CA VAL A 25 -9.86 0.89 0.23
C VAL A 25 -9.65 1.55 1.60
N ARG A 26 -10.72 2.12 2.16
CA ARG A 26 -10.64 2.77 3.47
C ARG A 26 -10.24 1.76 4.56
N SER A 27 -10.89 0.60 4.57
CA SER A 27 -10.63 -0.40 5.58
C SER A 27 -9.19 -0.92 5.52
N LEU A 28 -8.70 -1.17 4.30
CA LEU A 28 -7.31 -1.60 4.11
C LEU A 28 -6.34 -0.54 4.62
N LYS A 29 -6.55 0.73 4.24
CA LYS A 29 -5.67 1.82 4.66
C LYS A 29 -5.65 1.96 6.18
N GLU A 30 -6.81 1.90 6.81
CA GLU A 30 -6.90 2.06 8.26
C GLU A 30 -6.21 0.92 8.99
N LYS A 31 -6.41 -0.31 8.54
CA LYS A 31 -5.79 -1.46 9.19
C LYS A 31 -4.27 -1.44 9.04
N LEU A 32 -3.77 -1.05 7.88
CA LEU A 32 -2.33 -0.94 7.67
C LEU A 32 -1.75 0.20 8.51
N ARG A 33 -2.45 1.32 8.58
CA ARG A 33 -1.99 2.47 9.36
C ARG A 33 -1.94 2.15 10.84
N HIS A 34 -2.88 1.34 11.34
CA HIS A 34 -2.88 0.91 12.73
C HIS A 34 -1.73 -0.05 13.03
N GLY A 35 -1.38 -0.88 12.08
CA GLY A 35 -0.37 -1.92 12.31
C GLY A 35 1.06 -1.48 12.10
N PHE A 36 1.28 -0.40 11.37
CA PHE A 36 2.63 -0.01 10.96
C PHE A 36 2.81 1.50 10.98
N ASN A 37 4.03 1.92 11.23
CA ASN A 37 4.38 3.34 11.19
C ASN A 37 4.71 3.73 9.75
N ILE A 38 3.67 4.01 8.98
CA ILE A 38 3.76 4.31 7.56
C ILE A 38 2.84 5.46 7.18
N SER A 39 3.13 6.08 6.04
CA SER A 39 2.21 7.00 5.40
C SER A 39 1.59 6.28 4.21
N ILE A 40 0.30 6.45 4.00
CA ILE A 40 -0.43 5.68 2.98
C ILE A 40 -1.45 6.57 2.29
N ALA A 41 -1.55 6.40 0.98
CA ALA A 41 -2.45 7.20 0.15
C ALA A 41 -2.95 6.40 -1.04
N GLU A 42 -4.12 6.77 -1.52
CA GLU A 42 -4.64 6.26 -2.78
C GLU A 42 -4.04 7.09 -3.91
N LEU A 43 -3.56 6.44 -4.96
CA LEU A 43 -2.81 7.12 -6.01
C LEU A 43 -3.55 7.24 -7.35
N ASP A 44 -4.78 6.70 -7.44
CA ASP A 44 -5.50 6.70 -8.71
C ASP A 44 -5.87 8.11 -9.16
N GLU A 45 -5.59 8.40 -10.43
CA GLU A 45 -6.05 9.64 -11.04
C GLU A 45 -7.47 9.46 -11.58
N ALA A 46 -7.76 8.27 -12.13
CA ALA A 46 -9.10 7.93 -12.60
C ALA A 46 -9.59 6.72 -11.80
N VAL A 47 -10.70 6.91 -11.09
CA VAL A 47 -11.22 5.90 -10.19
C VAL A 47 -12.14 4.93 -10.94
N THR A 48 -11.91 3.64 -10.78
CA THR A 48 -12.78 2.59 -11.28
C THR A 48 -13.31 1.77 -10.11
N TRP A 49 -14.38 1.01 -10.33
CA TRP A 49 -15.01 0.27 -9.23
C TRP A 49 -14.15 -0.90 -8.75
N GLN A 50 -13.42 -1.53 -9.66
CA GLN A 50 -12.85 -2.85 -9.42
C GLN A 50 -11.34 -2.87 -9.27
N SER A 51 -10.72 -1.70 -9.19
CA SER A 51 -9.28 -1.63 -8.97
C SER A 51 -8.90 -0.40 -8.17
N ALA A 52 -7.75 -0.46 -7.53
CA ALA A 52 -7.20 0.67 -6.79
C ALA A 52 -5.69 0.55 -6.71
N THR A 53 -5.01 1.68 -6.77
CA THR A 53 -3.56 1.76 -6.59
C THR A 53 -3.29 2.47 -5.28
N ILE A 54 -2.54 1.83 -4.39
CA ILE A 54 -2.25 2.35 -3.06
C ILE A 54 -0.74 2.57 -2.96
N GLY A 55 -0.35 3.75 -2.50
CA GLY A 55 1.05 4.07 -2.24
C GLY A 55 1.32 4.13 -0.75
N ILE A 56 2.46 3.59 -0.34
CA ILE A 56 2.88 3.53 1.05
C ILE A 56 4.33 3.97 1.12
N THR A 57 4.67 4.78 2.12
CA THR A 57 6.04 5.23 2.29
C THR A 57 6.44 5.20 3.75
N ALA A 58 7.74 5.08 3.98
CA ALA A 58 8.32 5.13 5.32
C ALA A 58 9.76 5.63 5.22
N ILE A 59 10.25 6.17 6.31
CA ILE A 59 11.58 6.74 6.39
C ILE A 59 12.30 6.18 7.61
N SER A 60 13.59 5.94 7.50
CA SER A 60 14.41 5.45 8.60
C SER A 60 15.88 5.74 8.30
N ARG A 61 16.71 5.63 9.33
CA ARG A 61 18.14 5.64 9.14
C ARG A 61 18.62 4.32 8.54
N SER A 62 17.86 3.25 8.70
CA SER A 62 18.27 1.90 8.32
C SER A 62 17.48 1.43 7.10
N ARG A 63 18.20 1.19 6.01
CA ARG A 63 17.64 0.62 4.79
C ARG A 63 17.18 -0.81 5.03
N ASP A 64 17.93 -1.59 5.82
CA ASP A 64 17.55 -2.97 6.13
C ASP A 64 16.26 -3.02 6.93
N TYR A 65 16.09 -2.11 7.87
CA TYR A 65 14.85 -2.03 8.63
C TYR A 65 13.66 -1.79 7.68
N LEU A 66 13.82 -0.85 6.75
CA LEU A 66 12.75 -0.53 5.82
C LEU A 66 12.41 -1.68 4.88
N THR A 67 13.42 -2.45 4.46
CA THR A 67 13.18 -3.64 3.64
C THR A 67 12.31 -4.63 4.41
N GLY A 68 12.65 -4.89 5.65
CA GLY A 68 11.84 -5.78 6.50
C GLY A 68 10.43 -5.24 6.73
N LEU A 69 10.32 -3.94 6.98
CA LEU A 69 9.03 -3.30 7.18
C LEU A 69 8.15 -3.45 5.94
N MET A 70 8.68 -3.20 4.75
CA MET A 70 7.88 -3.29 3.52
C MET A 70 7.42 -4.71 3.25
N ARG A 71 8.24 -5.71 3.56
CA ARG A 71 7.83 -7.11 3.42
C ARG A 71 6.70 -7.45 4.36
N GLN A 72 6.75 -6.96 5.59
CA GLN A 72 5.66 -7.16 6.56
C GLN A 72 4.39 -6.45 6.10
N VAL A 73 4.52 -5.24 5.59
CA VAL A 73 3.37 -4.48 5.08
C VAL A 73 2.75 -5.21 3.89
N GLU A 74 3.55 -5.71 2.96
CA GLU A 74 3.03 -6.48 1.83
C GLU A 74 2.26 -7.71 2.30
N SER A 75 2.82 -8.48 3.23
CA SER A 75 2.15 -9.67 3.74
C SER A 75 0.84 -9.32 4.43
N ALA A 76 0.83 -8.26 5.22
CA ALA A 76 -0.37 -7.81 5.91
C ALA A 76 -1.43 -7.32 4.90
N ALA A 77 -0.99 -6.61 3.86
CA ALA A 77 -1.90 -6.10 2.83
C ALA A 77 -2.60 -7.24 2.10
N VAL A 78 -1.86 -8.30 1.75
CA VAL A 78 -2.45 -9.47 1.10
C VAL A 78 -3.51 -10.10 1.98
N ARG A 79 -3.20 -10.32 3.26
CA ARG A 79 -4.13 -10.92 4.20
C ARG A 79 -5.38 -10.06 4.40
N ILE A 80 -5.18 -8.77 4.62
CA ILE A 80 -6.28 -7.85 4.87
C ILE A 80 -7.17 -7.73 3.63
N ALA A 81 -6.55 -7.59 2.44
CA ALA A 81 -7.31 -7.50 1.20
C ALA A 81 -8.18 -8.75 1.00
N ASN A 82 -7.60 -9.93 1.22
CA ASN A 82 -8.36 -11.18 1.08
C ASN A 82 -9.53 -11.23 2.05
N ASP A 83 -9.34 -10.78 3.29
CA ASP A 83 -10.41 -10.73 4.28
C ASP A 83 -11.54 -9.78 3.87
N LEU A 84 -11.22 -8.78 3.07
CA LEU A 84 -12.20 -7.79 2.61
C LEU A 84 -12.82 -8.18 1.26
N GLY A 85 -12.49 -9.35 0.73
CA GLY A 85 -13.02 -9.79 -0.56
C GLY A 85 -12.29 -9.21 -1.77
N ALA A 86 -11.09 -8.69 -1.55
CA ALA A 86 -10.26 -8.15 -2.61
C ALA A 86 -8.97 -8.96 -2.70
N GLU A 87 -8.09 -8.61 -3.63
CA GLU A 87 -6.77 -9.24 -3.69
C GLU A 87 -5.73 -8.24 -4.14
N VAL A 88 -4.50 -8.46 -3.70
CA VAL A 88 -3.35 -7.70 -4.17
C VAL A 88 -2.87 -8.38 -5.45
N ALA A 89 -3.11 -7.75 -6.58
CA ALA A 89 -2.76 -8.30 -7.89
C ALA A 89 -1.26 -8.12 -8.17
N ASP A 90 -0.67 -7.08 -7.65
CA ASP A 90 0.76 -6.80 -7.83
C ASP A 90 1.24 -5.90 -6.70
N SER A 91 2.52 -6.02 -6.36
CA SER A 91 3.14 -5.14 -5.37
C SER A 91 4.63 -5.06 -5.64
N TRP A 92 5.20 -3.89 -5.42
CA TRP A 92 6.64 -3.70 -5.54
C TRP A 92 7.05 -2.51 -4.69
N PHE A 93 8.30 -2.50 -4.23
CA PHE A 93 8.82 -1.32 -3.55
C PHE A 93 10.20 -0.97 -4.05
N THR A 94 10.52 0.30 -3.93
CA THR A 94 11.81 0.84 -4.36
C THR A 94 12.24 1.90 -3.35
N PHE A 95 13.53 2.06 -3.22
CA PHE A 95 14.09 3.13 -2.39
C PHE A 95 14.26 4.37 -3.25
N LEU A 96 13.94 5.53 -2.66
CA LEU A 96 14.17 6.81 -3.30
C LEU A 96 15.63 7.16 -3.07
N GLU A 97 16.32 7.53 -4.15
CA GLU A 97 17.71 7.87 -4.03
C GLU A 97 17.90 9.27 -3.49
N GLU A 98 18.82 9.40 -2.58
CA GLU A 98 19.22 10.71 -2.16
C GLU A 98 20.13 11.28 -3.22
N ASP A 99 19.91 12.53 -3.57
CA ASP A 99 20.78 13.21 -4.44
C ASP A 99 22.05 13.45 -3.75
N GLY A 100 23.01 13.11 -4.39
CA GLY A 100 24.25 13.16 -4.05
C GLY A 100 24.72 14.09 -3.20
N GLY A 101 24.06 14.52 -2.65
CA GLY A 101 24.55 15.18 -1.68
C GLY A 101 25.44 14.36 -1.02
N GLU A 102 25.45 13.69 -1.19
CA GLU A 102 26.24 13.04 -0.49
C GLU A 102 27.37 13.12 -0.81
#